data_b7b259b5b4e7a7cd2c14e14d30fe90f6
#
_entry.id   b7b259b5b4e7a7cd2c14e14d30fe90f6
#
_cell.length_a   1.000
_cell.length_b   1.000
_cell.length_c   1.000
_cell.angle_alpha   90.00
_cell.angle_beta   90.00
_cell.angle_gamma   90.00
#
_symmetry.space_group_name_H-M   'P 1'
#
loop_
_entity.id
_entity.type
_entity.pdbx_description
1 polymer ?
#
loop_
_entity_poly.entity_id
_entity_poly.type
_entity_poly.pdbx_seq_one_letter_code
_entity_poly.pdbx_strand_id
1 'polypeptide(L)'
;MKIKKFAVPSLLVVMICAARVGAFACDVDSGYRQMYNLDFAGAHRTFVSCEGERSRDPLPHVSNAAAYLFSEFDRLHILEVELFTDDSHFDARNKLKPDASVRDAFLNELAQVEALTQPVLARNPNDREALLSQVLANGLRSDYAAMIEKRNFASLGYMKTSRKLAQHLLELDPSCYDAYLAVGVENYLLGVAPAPARWLLHLGGAETDKNEGVRRLQLTAAHGRYLAPFARLLLAVAALRDHDRTTARTLLAGLSREFPNNLLYGRELARIPQ
;
A
#
# COMPACT_ATOMS: atom_id res chain seq x y z
N MET A 1 76.21 23.67 -41.20
CA MET A 1 75.62 23.64 -39.84
C MET A 1 74.15 23.31 -40.00
N LYS A 2 73.74 22.02 -39.80
CA LYS A 2 72.35 21.53 -40.04
C LYS A 2 71.59 21.56 -38.71
N ILE A 3 70.52 22.36 -38.66
CA ILE A 3 69.63 22.44 -37.47
C ILE A 3 68.58 21.34 -37.63
N LYS A 4 68.60 20.38 -36.72
CA LYS A 4 67.58 19.31 -36.58
C LYS A 4 66.32 19.92 -35.90
N LYS A 5 65.17 19.87 -36.61
CA LYS A 5 63.86 20.15 -36.02
C LYS A 5 63.42 18.95 -35.16
N PHE A 6 63.24 19.19 -33.88
CA PHE A 6 62.56 18.22 -33.01
C PHE A 6 61.03 18.38 -33.15
N ALA A 7 60.39 17.29 -33.54
CA ALA A 7 58.93 17.21 -33.56
C ALA A 7 58.47 16.79 -32.18
N VAL A 8 57.59 17.60 -31.56
CA VAL A 8 56.94 17.30 -30.30
C VAL A 8 55.64 16.52 -30.60
N PRO A 9 55.39 15.33 -30.06
CA PRO A 9 54.12 14.65 -30.27
C PRO A 9 53.07 15.30 -29.38
N SER A 10 51.97 15.80 -30.01
CA SER A 10 50.76 16.27 -29.37
C SER A 10 50.06 15.07 -28.67
N LEU A 11 50.10 15.04 -27.35
CA LEU A 11 49.36 14.08 -26.55
C LEU A 11 47.91 14.53 -26.49
N LEU A 12 47.02 13.87 -27.27
CA LEU A 12 45.56 14.10 -27.25
C LEU A 12 45.01 13.46 -25.98
N VAL A 13 44.80 14.25 -24.94
CA VAL A 13 44.09 13.82 -23.72
C VAL A 13 42.60 13.74 -24.04
N VAL A 14 42.11 12.54 -24.36
CA VAL A 14 40.66 12.26 -24.44
C VAL A 14 40.13 12.24 -23.03
N MET A 15 39.50 13.34 -22.63
CA MET A 15 38.76 13.47 -21.37
C MET A 15 37.44 12.72 -21.51
N ILE A 16 37.43 11.43 -21.11
CA ILE A 16 36.18 10.63 -20.99
C ILE A 16 35.39 11.23 -19.83
N CYS A 17 34.42 12.08 -20.18
CA CYS A 17 33.39 12.50 -19.26
C CYS A 17 32.49 11.27 -18.96
N ALA A 18 32.88 10.48 -17.97
CA ALA A 18 31.99 9.49 -17.39
C ALA A 18 30.83 10.26 -16.73
N ALA A 19 29.73 10.38 -17.48
CA ALA A 19 28.46 10.78 -16.88
C ALA A 19 28.19 9.79 -15.74
N ARG A 20 28.44 10.22 -14.50
CA ARG A 20 27.92 9.51 -13.33
C ARG A 20 26.41 9.56 -13.47
N VAL A 21 25.82 8.49 -14.02
CA VAL A 21 24.43 8.15 -13.76
C VAL A 21 24.38 8.02 -12.24
N GLY A 22 23.89 9.07 -11.57
CA GLY A 22 23.67 9.01 -10.15
C GLY A 22 22.78 7.80 -9.92
N ALA A 23 23.31 6.77 -9.28
CA ALA A 23 22.48 5.72 -8.72
C ALA A 23 21.52 6.46 -7.77
N PHE A 24 20.25 6.57 -8.16
CA PHE A 24 19.22 7.02 -7.26
C PHE A 24 19.21 5.99 -6.15
N ALA A 25 19.67 6.40 -4.95
CA ALA A 25 19.56 5.55 -3.77
C ALA A 25 18.11 5.10 -3.66
N CYS A 26 17.90 3.82 -3.41
CA CYS A 26 16.58 3.24 -3.23
C CYS A 26 15.75 4.07 -2.24
N ASP A 27 14.67 4.65 -2.72
CA ASP A 27 13.72 5.44 -1.94
C ASP A 27 12.29 4.87 -2.05
N VAL A 28 11.96 3.96 -1.15
CA VAL A 28 10.63 3.33 -1.08
C VAL A 28 9.53 4.38 -0.84
N ASP A 29 9.80 5.45 -0.09
CA ASP A 29 8.85 6.54 0.14
C ASP A 29 8.49 7.25 -1.18
N SER A 30 9.46 7.46 -2.07
CA SER A 30 9.21 8.00 -3.41
C SER A 30 8.31 7.09 -4.24
N GLY A 31 8.53 5.77 -4.18
CA GLY A 31 7.68 4.79 -4.86
C GLY A 31 6.22 4.84 -4.38
N TYR A 32 5.99 4.96 -3.08
CA TYR A 32 4.63 5.14 -2.54
C TYR A 32 4.00 6.48 -2.98
N ARG A 33 4.75 7.57 -3.00
CA ARG A 33 4.25 8.86 -3.51
C ARG A 33 3.84 8.77 -4.98
N GLN A 34 4.64 8.10 -5.82
CA GLN A 34 4.33 7.86 -7.22
C GLN A 34 3.05 7.01 -7.35
N MET A 35 2.93 5.92 -6.58
CA MET A 35 1.74 5.06 -6.56
C MET A 35 0.47 5.84 -6.18
N TYR A 36 0.48 6.59 -5.09
CA TYR A 36 -0.68 7.39 -4.68
C TYR A 36 -1.04 8.50 -5.66
N ASN A 37 -0.09 8.95 -6.47
CA ASN A 37 -0.30 9.94 -7.54
C ASN A 37 -0.63 9.28 -8.90
N LEU A 38 -0.90 7.96 -8.92
CA LEU A 38 -1.23 7.12 -10.09
C LEU A 38 -0.08 6.99 -11.11
N ASP A 39 1.16 7.38 -10.77
CA ASP A 39 2.35 7.05 -11.58
C ASP A 39 2.83 5.63 -11.23
N PHE A 40 2.03 4.63 -11.60
CA PHE A 40 2.37 3.23 -11.34
C PHE A 40 3.64 2.78 -12.05
N ALA A 41 3.89 3.28 -13.26
CA ALA A 41 5.12 2.97 -13.98
C ALA A 41 6.37 3.53 -13.25
N GLY A 42 6.28 4.73 -12.68
CA GLY A 42 7.31 5.30 -11.82
C GLY A 42 7.50 4.48 -10.56
N ALA A 43 6.40 4.15 -9.87
CA ALA A 43 6.43 3.34 -8.66
C ALA A 43 7.11 1.98 -8.87
N HIS A 44 6.74 1.25 -9.93
CA HIS A 44 7.37 -0.03 -10.28
C HIS A 44 8.88 0.12 -10.52
N ARG A 45 9.31 1.12 -11.30
CA ARG A 45 10.76 1.35 -11.52
C ARG A 45 11.51 1.61 -10.20
N THR A 46 10.91 2.38 -9.31
CA THR A 46 11.49 2.70 -8.01
C THR A 46 11.58 1.46 -7.11
N PHE A 47 10.50 0.68 -7.00
CA PHE A 47 10.50 -0.53 -6.16
C PHE A 47 11.43 -1.61 -6.71
N VAL A 48 11.45 -1.86 -8.03
CA VAL A 48 12.39 -2.81 -8.67
C VAL A 48 13.85 -2.39 -8.46
N SER A 49 14.16 -1.08 -8.52
CA SER A 49 15.51 -0.60 -8.17
C SER A 49 15.84 -0.94 -6.71
N CYS A 50 14.87 -0.75 -5.80
CA CYS A 50 15.03 -1.09 -4.39
C CYS A 50 15.24 -2.60 -4.16
N GLU A 51 14.54 -3.46 -4.88
CA GLU A 51 14.72 -4.92 -4.84
C GLU A 51 16.16 -5.30 -5.22
N GLY A 52 16.70 -4.66 -6.27
CA GLY A 52 18.07 -4.89 -6.70
C GLY A 52 19.13 -4.43 -5.70
N GLU A 53 18.92 -3.28 -5.06
CA GLU A 53 19.86 -2.73 -4.08
C GLU A 53 19.75 -3.41 -2.71
N ARG A 54 18.57 -3.87 -2.33
CA ARG A 54 18.23 -4.46 -1.03
C ARG A 54 17.69 -5.88 -1.17
N SER A 55 18.41 -6.77 -1.83
CA SER A 55 17.95 -8.10 -2.23
C SER A 55 17.47 -9.02 -1.08
N ARG A 56 17.66 -8.63 0.17
CA ARG A 56 17.19 -9.37 1.36
C ARG A 56 16.06 -8.66 2.11
N ASP A 57 15.73 -7.44 1.70
CA ASP A 57 14.66 -6.64 2.29
C ASP A 57 13.33 -7.00 1.62
N PRO A 58 12.35 -7.53 2.36
CA PRO A 58 11.05 -7.87 1.79
C PRO A 58 10.17 -6.64 1.50
N LEU A 59 10.50 -5.46 2.04
CA LEU A 59 9.68 -4.26 1.92
C LEU A 59 9.53 -3.77 0.47
N PRO A 60 10.56 -3.70 -0.39
CA PRO A 60 10.39 -3.32 -1.78
C PRO A 60 9.43 -4.25 -2.54
N HIS A 61 9.52 -5.56 -2.33
CA HIS A 61 8.62 -6.54 -2.95
C HIS A 61 7.16 -6.34 -2.54
N VAL A 62 6.86 -6.17 -1.24
CA VAL A 62 5.49 -5.92 -0.82
C VAL A 62 4.98 -4.56 -1.30
N SER A 63 5.85 -3.57 -1.44
CA SER A 63 5.52 -2.26 -1.98
C SER A 63 5.22 -2.33 -3.48
N ASN A 64 5.96 -3.15 -4.23
CA ASN A 64 5.72 -3.40 -5.63
C ASN A 64 4.41 -4.18 -5.85
N ALA A 65 4.11 -5.16 -4.98
CA ALA A 65 2.81 -5.82 -4.96
C ALA A 65 1.66 -4.83 -4.72
N ALA A 66 1.83 -3.87 -3.81
CA ALA A 66 0.84 -2.82 -3.59
C ALA A 66 0.61 -1.99 -4.86
N ALA A 67 1.67 -1.61 -5.59
CA ALA A 67 1.53 -0.86 -6.83
C ALA A 67 0.79 -1.65 -7.92
N TYR A 68 1.02 -2.96 -8.07
CA TYR A 68 0.24 -3.82 -8.96
C TYR A 68 -1.23 -3.87 -8.57
N LEU A 69 -1.54 -4.04 -7.28
CA LEU A 69 -2.92 -4.11 -6.82
C LEU A 69 -3.65 -2.77 -7.03
N PHE A 70 -3.02 -1.65 -6.67
CA PHE A 70 -3.63 -0.32 -6.82
C PHE A 70 -3.78 0.08 -8.28
N SER A 71 -2.87 -0.31 -9.18
CA SER A 71 -3.02 -0.11 -10.62
C SER A 71 -4.24 -0.86 -11.17
N GLU A 72 -4.50 -2.06 -10.66
CA GLU A 72 -5.66 -2.84 -11.05
C GLU A 72 -6.96 -2.27 -10.46
N PHE A 73 -6.92 -1.73 -9.23
CA PHE A 73 -8.04 -1.01 -8.64
C PHE A 73 -8.40 0.24 -9.44
N ASP A 74 -7.41 1.00 -9.90
CA ASP A 74 -7.62 2.17 -10.76
C ASP A 74 -8.22 1.76 -12.11
N ARG A 75 -7.62 0.79 -12.79
CA ARG A 75 -8.09 0.26 -14.08
C ARG A 75 -9.54 -0.26 -14.03
N LEU A 76 -9.91 -0.91 -12.94
CA LEU A 76 -11.23 -1.51 -12.74
C LEU A 76 -12.22 -0.55 -12.05
N HIS A 77 -11.80 0.68 -11.74
CA HIS A 77 -12.59 1.69 -11.00
C HIS A 77 -13.16 1.18 -9.68
N ILE A 78 -12.42 0.30 -8.99
CA ILE A 78 -12.89 -0.35 -7.76
C ILE A 78 -13.04 0.67 -6.64
N LEU A 79 -12.04 1.54 -6.44
CA LEU A 79 -12.03 2.48 -5.32
C LEU A 79 -13.17 3.50 -5.40
N GLU A 80 -13.61 3.87 -6.61
CA GLU A 80 -14.72 4.81 -6.81
C GLU A 80 -16.06 4.22 -6.40
N VAL A 81 -16.27 2.95 -6.69
CA VAL A 81 -17.57 2.29 -6.54
C VAL A 81 -17.69 1.57 -5.21
N GLU A 82 -16.65 0.83 -4.81
CA GLU A 82 -16.70 -0.02 -3.61
C GLU A 82 -16.57 0.80 -2.32
N LEU A 83 -15.86 1.91 -2.34
CA LEU A 83 -15.64 2.72 -1.14
C LEU A 83 -16.69 3.84 -0.96
N PHE A 84 -17.16 4.44 -2.06
CA PHE A 84 -17.97 5.67 -2.01
C PHE A 84 -19.43 5.48 -2.40
N THR A 85 -19.83 4.31 -2.94
CA THR A 85 -21.23 4.01 -3.24
C THR A 85 -21.89 3.19 -2.13
N ASP A 86 -23.22 3.11 -2.18
CA ASP A 86 -24.05 2.39 -1.22
C ASP A 86 -23.72 0.89 -1.20
N ASP A 87 -23.77 0.28 -0.01
CA ASP A 87 -23.49 -1.15 0.23
C ASP A 87 -24.33 -2.10 -0.65
N SER A 88 -25.51 -1.66 -1.14
CA SER A 88 -26.35 -2.44 -2.07
C SER A 88 -25.67 -2.76 -3.41
N HIS A 89 -24.68 -1.97 -3.82
CA HIS A 89 -23.91 -2.19 -5.05
C HIS A 89 -22.74 -3.13 -4.85
N PHE A 90 -22.24 -3.30 -3.61
CA PHE A 90 -21.11 -4.15 -3.30
C PHE A 90 -21.38 -5.64 -3.60
N ASP A 91 -22.58 -6.13 -3.23
CA ASP A 91 -22.98 -7.52 -3.42
C ASP A 91 -23.45 -7.85 -4.85
N ALA A 92 -23.87 -6.86 -5.63
CA ALA A 92 -24.45 -7.06 -6.96
C ALA A 92 -23.42 -7.21 -8.09
N ARG A 93 -22.13 -6.98 -7.83
CA ARG A 93 -21.10 -7.03 -8.87
C ARG A 93 -20.67 -8.45 -9.20
N ASN A 94 -20.72 -8.78 -10.48
CA ASN A 94 -20.06 -9.96 -11.03
C ASN A 94 -18.55 -9.92 -10.73
N LYS A 95 -17.92 -11.10 -10.65
CA LYS A 95 -16.47 -11.21 -10.55
C LYS A 95 -15.82 -10.34 -11.62
N LEU A 96 -14.95 -9.44 -11.19
CA LEU A 96 -14.15 -8.64 -12.10
C LEU A 96 -13.12 -9.55 -12.79
N LYS A 97 -12.74 -9.20 -14.03
CA LYS A 97 -11.67 -9.90 -14.73
C LYS A 97 -10.38 -9.10 -14.55
N PRO A 98 -9.49 -9.52 -13.65
CA PRO A 98 -8.19 -8.90 -13.52
C PRO A 98 -7.35 -9.12 -14.77
N ASP A 99 -6.45 -8.19 -15.06
CA ASP A 99 -5.40 -8.42 -16.04
C ASP A 99 -4.51 -9.57 -15.56
N ALA A 100 -4.34 -10.61 -16.41
CA ALA A 100 -3.62 -11.81 -16.02
C ALA A 100 -2.14 -11.52 -15.72
N SER A 101 -1.52 -10.62 -16.47
CA SER A 101 -0.10 -10.27 -16.29
C SER A 101 0.11 -9.48 -14.98
N VAL A 102 -0.79 -8.55 -14.67
CA VAL A 102 -0.76 -7.79 -13.42
C VAL A 102 -1.01 -8.70 -12.21
N ARG A 103 -1.99 -9.60 -12.32
CA ARG A 103 -2.26 -10.61 -11.28
C ARG A 103 -1.04 -11.49 -11.01
N ASP A 104 -0.43 -12.01 -12.08
CA ASP A 104 0.70 -12.92 -11.94
C ASP A 104 1.93 -12.22 -11.36
N ALA A 105 2.17 -10.95 -11.76
CA ALA A 105 3.21 -10.11 -11.16
C ALA A 105 2.93 -9.84 -9.68
N PHE A 106 1.71 -9.45 -9.32
CA PHE A 106 1.28 -9.27 -7.93
C PHE A 106 1.53 -10.50 -7.06
N LEU A 107 1.12 -11.67 -7.55
CA LEU A 107 1.30 -12.92 -6.82
C LEU A 107 2.77 -13.32 -6.69
N ASN A 108 3.58 -13.05 -7.73
CA ASN A 108 5.02 -13.29 -7.69
C ASN A 108 5.70 -12.41 -6.62
N GLU A 109 5.38 -11.13 -6.55
CA GLU A 109 5.94 -10.26 -5.51
C GLU A 109 5.57 -10.74 -4.11
N LEU A 110 4.33 -11.14 -3.88
CA LEU A 110 3.92 -11.71 -2.59
C LEU A 110 4.63 -13.03 -2.26
N ALA A 111 4.96 -13.84 -3.27
CA ALA A 111 5.75 -15.06 -3.08
C ALA A 111 7.21 -14.73 -2.70
N GLN A 112 7.80 -13.66 -3.26
CA GLN A 112 9.13 -13.18 -2.85
C GLN A 112 9.12 -12.68 -1.40
N VAL A 113 8.10 -11.91 -0.98
CA VAL A 113 7.94 -11.52 0.43
C VAL A 113 7.93 -12.74 1.34
N GLU A 114 7.18 -13.77 0.99
CA GLU A 114 7.09 -14.98 1.80
C GLU A 114 8.43 -15.72 1.87
N ALA A 115 9.10 -15.89 0.72
CA ALA A 115 10.41 -16.54 0.64
C ALA A 115 11.49 -15.82 1.47
N LEU A 116 11.45 -14.47 1.52
CA LEU A 116 12.40 -13.68 2.29
C LEU A 116 12.07 -13.67 3.79
N THR A 117 10.80 -13.61 4.16
CA THR A 117 10.39 -13.43 5.57
C THR A 117 10.31 -14.73 6.36
N GLN A 118 9.89 -15.86 5.74
CA GLN A 118 9.75 -17.15 6.43
C GLN A 118 11.03 -17.61 7.14
N PRO A 119 12.22 -17.65 6.48
CA PRO A 119 13.43 -18.07 7.16
C PRO A 119 13.92 -17.08 8.22
N VAL A 120 13.56 -15.80 8.11
CA VAL A 120 13.87 -14.78 9.11
C VAL A 120 13.00 -15.00 10.35
N LEU A 121 11.67 -15.10 10.19
CA LEU A 121 10.74 -15.29 11.28
C LEU A 121 10.89 -16.67 11.97
N ALA A 122 11.32 -17.69 11.25
CA ALA A 122 11.65 -18.99 11.84
C ALA A 122 12.82 -18.92 12.84
N ARG A 123 13.78 -18.01 12.61
CA ARG A 123 14.95 -17.79 13.47
C ARG A 123 14.69 -16.72 14.53
N ASN A 124 13.99 -15.66 14.15
CA ASN A 124 13.64 -14.54 15.01
C ASN A 124 12.18 -14.14 14.78
N PRO A 125 11.23 -14.70 15.56
CA PRO A 125 9.80 -14.39 15.44
C PRO A 125 9.46 -12.92 15.71
N ASN A 126 10.39 -12.15 16.27
CA ASN A 126 10.23 -10.74 16.63
C ASN A 126 10.91 -9.79 15.64
N ASP A 127 11.31 -10.26 14.47
CA ASP A 127 11.89 -9.41 13.44
C ASP A 127 10.86 -8.45 12.88
N ARG A 128 11.05 -7.15 13.15
CA ARG A 128 10.04 -6.11 12.87
C ARG A 128 9.84 -5.86 11.38
N GLU A 129 10.91 -5.93 10.59
CA GLU A 129 10.82 -5.69 9.13
C GLU A 129 10.09 -6.85 8.45
N ALA A 130 10.41 -8.08 8.83
CA ALA A 130 9.72 -9.25 8.35
C ALA A 130 8.25 -9.28 8.80
N LEU A 131 7.95 -8.91 10.05
CA LEU A 131 6.59 -8.80 10.57
C LEU A 131 5.79 -7.75 9.80
N LEU A 132 6.33 -6.53 9.62
CA LEU A 132 5.65 -5.48 8.87
C LEU A 132 5.35 -5.93 7.43
N SER A 133 6.33 -6.51 6.75
CA SER A 133 6.15 -6.98 5.38
C SER A 133 5.07 -8.07 5.28
N GLN A 134 4.97 -8.96 6.26
CA GLN A 134 3.90 -9.95 6.34
C GLN A 134 2.54 -9.35 6.68
N VAL A 135 2.48 -8.31 7.51
CA VAL A 135 1.26 -7.54 7.77
C VAL A 135 0.72 -6.96 6.47
N LEU A 136 1.58 -6.26 5.73
CA LEU A 136 1.23 -5.65 4.45
C LEU A 136 0.81 -6.69 3.41
N ALA A 137 1.59 -7.77 3.24
CA ALA A 137 1.30 -8.83 2.28
C ALA A 137 -0.05 -9.50 2.52
N ASN A 138 -0.39 -9.79 3.79
CA ASN A 138 -1.69 -10.36 4.13
C ASN A 138 -2.83 -9.34 3.96
N GLY A 139 -2.61 -8.05 4.21
CA GLY A 139 -3.55 -6.99 3.88
C GLY A 139 -3.86 -6.96 2.38
N LEU A 140 -2.83 -6.93 1.53
CA LEU A 140 -2.99 -6.94 0.07
C LEU A 140 -3.69 -8.20 -0.45
N ARG A 141 -3.39 -9.39 0.11
CA ARG A 141 -4.13 -10.63 -0.21
C ARG A 141 -5.60 -10.55 0.17
N SER A 142 -5.89 -9.93 1.33
CA SER A 142 -7.26 -9.71 1.78
C SER A 142 -8.03 -8.82 0.80
N ASP A 143 -7.43 -7.69 0.41
CA ASP A 143 -8.04 -6.74 -0.50
C ASP A 143 -8.26 -7.33 -1.89
N TYR A 144 -7.28 -8.06 -2.43
CA TYR A 144 -7.42 -8.76 -3.71
C TYR A 144 -8.55 -9.79 -3.67
N ALA A 145 -8.60 -10.61 -2.62
CA ALA A 145 -9.63 -11.63 -2.44
C ALA A 145 -11.03 -11.03 -2.30
N ALA A 146 -11.18 -9.95 -1.54
CA ALA A 146 -12.47 -9.29 -1.32
C ALA A 146 -12.94 -8.52 -2.55
N MET A 147 -12.08 -7.64 -3.09
CA MET A 147 -12.49 -6.63 -4.06
C MET A 147 -12.47 -7.14 -5.50
N ILE A 148 -11.54 -8.02 -5.86
CA ILE A 148 -11.41 -8.55 -7.22
C ILE A 148 -12.04 -9.93 -7.35
N GLU A 149 -11.67 -10.87 -6.48
CA GLU A 149 -12.12 -12.27 -6.59
C GLU A 149 -13.50 -12.53 -5.97
N LYS A 150 -13.98 -11.62 -5.11
CA LYS A 150 -15.21 -11.78 -4.32
C LYS A 150 -15.19 -13.05 -3.43
N ARG A 151 -14.01 -13.37 -2.90
CA ARG A 151 -13.76 -14.51 -2.00
C ARG A 151 -13.72 -14.04 -0.53
N ASN A 152 -14.87 -13.66 -0.01
CA ASN A 152 -15.01 -13.01 1.30
C ASN A 152 -14.44 -13.86 2.46
N PHE A 153 -14.62 -15.19 2.46
CA PHE A 153 -14.06 -16.05 3.50
C PHE A 153 -12.52 -16.10 3.47
N ALA A 154 -11.92 -16.12 2.30
CA ALA A 154 -10.47 -16.08 2.15
C ALA A 154 -9.93 -14.71 2.61
N SER A 155 -10.60 -13.63 2.21
CA SER A 155 -10.28 -12.26 2.66
C SER A 155 -10.29 -12.15 4.19
N LEU A 156 -11.33 -12.62 4.86
CA LEU A 156 -11.40 -12.65 6.33
C LEU A 156 -10.24 -13.43 6.96
N GLY A 157 -9.81 -14.54 6.36
CA GLY A 157 -8.66 -15.31 6.82
C GLY A 157 -7.36 -14.50 6.76
N TYR A 158 -7.10 -13.85 5.64
CA TYR A 158 -5.93 -12.97 5.46
C TYR A 158 -5.99 -11.75 6.38
N MET A 159 -7.15 -11.12 6.52
CA MET A 159 -7.35 -9.99 7.42
C MET A 159 -7.03 -10.35 8.88
N LYS A 160 -7.53 -11.48 9.38
CA LYS A 160 -7.21 -11.98 10.72
C LYS A 160 -5.72 -12.26 10.92
N THR A 161 -5.06 -12.82 9.90
CA THR A 161 -3.62 -13.06 9.95
C THR A 161 -2.85 -11.74 10.00
N SER A 162 -3.19 -10.79 9.12
CA SER A 162 -2.59 -9.46 9.10
C SER A 162 -2.74 -8.76 10.46
N ARG A 163 -3.95 -8.75 11.05
CA ARG A 163 -4.20 -8.18 12.38
C ARG A 163 -3.35 -8.82 13.46
N LYS A 164 -3.31 -10.17 13.53
CA LYS A 164 -2.52 -10.88 14.53
C LYS A 164 -1.05 -10.52 14.48
N LEU A 165 -0.48 -10.46 13.27
CA LEU A 165 0.91 -10.05 13.08
C LEU A 165 1.12 -8.58 13.43
N ALA A 166 0.17 -7.71 13.08
CA ALA A 166 0.21 -6.30 13.43
C ALA A 166 0.15 -6.07 14.93
N GLN A 167 -0.72 -6.76 15.65
CA GLN A 167 -0.78 -6.70 17.11
C GLN A 167 0.54 -7.12 17.75
N HIS A 168 1.12 -8.25 17.32
CA HIS A 168 2.43 -8.68 17.79
C HIS A 168 3.53 -7.64 17.48
N LEU A 169 3.54 -7.08 16.27
CA LEU A 169 4.50 -6.03 15.93
C LEU A 169 4.33 -4.79 16.81
N LEU A 170 3.09 -4.38 17.10
CA LEU A 170 2.80 -3.22 17.95
C LEU A 170 3.13 -3.43 19.41
N GLU A 171 3.13 -4.68 19.92
CA GLU A 171 3.66 -5.01 21.24
C GLU A 171 5.18 -4.81 21.31
N LEU A 172 5.89 -5.09 20.21
CA LEU A 172 7.35 -4.91 20.09
C LEU A 172 7.74 -3.46 19.78
N ASP A 173 6.94 -2.78 18.97
CA ASP A 173 7.18 -1.42 18.50
C ASP A 173 5.87 -0.64 18.32
N PRO A 174 5.38 0.02 19.38
CA PRO A 174 4.19 0.87 19.30
C PRO A 174 4.31 2.05 18.33
N SER A 175 5.51 2.39 17.86
CA SER A 175 5.76 3.46 16.89
C SER A 175 5.69 3.00 15.44
N CYS A 176 5.46 1.72 15.17
CA CYS A 176 5.21 1.22 13.83
C CYS A 176 3.78 1.57 13.37
N TYR A 177 3.56 2.86 13.08
CA TYR A 177 2.22 3.42 12.82
C TYR A 177 1.51 2.82 11.60
N ASP A 178 2.22 2.28 10.63
CA ASP A 178 1.60 1.60 9.48
C ASP A 178 0.89 0.30 9.90
N ALA A 179 1.36 -0.37 10.95
CA ALA A 179 0.74 -1.60 11.45
C ALA A 179 -0.66 -1.36 12.06
N TYR A 180 -0.94 -0.15 12.56
CA TYR A 180 -2.27 0.19 13.07
C TYR A 180 -3.36 0.14 12.00
N LEU A 181 -3.02 0.27 10.71
CA LEU A 181 -3.99 0.14 9.62
C LEU A 181 -4.68 -1.23 9.66
N ALA A 182 -3.91 -2.31 9.79
CA ALA A 182 -4.46 -3.68 9.79
C ALA A 182 -5.45 -3.91 10.94
N VAL A 183 -5.11 -3.40 12.13
CA VAL A 183 -6.00 -3.45 13.31
C VAL A 183 -7.22 -2.57 13.13
N GLY A 184 -7.03 -1.36 12.59
CA GLY A 184 -8.08 -0.37 12.38
C GLY A 184 -9.10 -0.80 11.34
N VAL A 185 -8.65 -1.33 10.21
CA VAL A 185 -9.54 -1.80 9.12
C VAL A 185 -10.42 -2.96 9.59
N GLU A 186 -9.85 -3.95 10.26
CA GLU A 186 -10.64 -5.09 10.76
C GLU A 186 -11.70 -4.61 11.75
N ASN A 187 -11.30 -3.86 12.79
CA ASN A 187 -12.23 -3.36 13.79
C ASN A 187 -13.35 -2.51 13.18
N TYR A 188 -13.01 -1.64 12.23
CA TYR A 188 -14.00 -0.82 11.54
C TYR A 188 -14.97 -1.65 10.71
N LEU A 189 -14.47 -2.52 9.81
CA LEU A 189 -15.30 -3.33 8.92
C LEU A 189 -16.21 -4.28 9.69
N LEU A 190 -15.67 -4.93 10.72
CA LEU A 190 -16.48 -5.83 11.56
C LEU A 190 -17.44 -5.05 12.46
N GLY A 191 -17.07 -3.85 12.89
CA GLY A 191 -17.93 -2.97 13.69
C GLY A 191 -19.14 -2.45 12.93
N VAL A 192 -19.05 -2.25 11.60
CA VAL A 192 -20.17 -1.83 10.74
C VAL A 192 -20.98 -3.00 10.18
N ALA A 193 -20.54 -4.24 10.36
CA ALA A 193 -21.26 -5.42 9.89
C ALA A 193 -22.65 -5.53 10.55
N PRO A 194 -23.65 -6.09 9.86
CA PRO A 194 -24.99 -6.34 10.42
C PRO A 194 -24.93 -7.17 11.71
N ALA A 195 -25.84 -6.90 12.66
CA ALA A 195 -25.83 -7.53 13.98
C ALA A 195 -25.70 -9.07 14.00
N PRO A 196 -26.36 -9.85 13.13
CA PRO A 196 -26.19 -11.29 13.09
C PRO A 196 -24.77 -11.71 12.68
N ALA A 197 -24.17 -11.00 11.73
CA ALA A 197 -22.80 -11.26 11.28
C ALA A 197 -21.79 -10.90 12.36
N ARG A 198 -21.96 -9.77 13.06
CA ARG A 198 -21.12 -9.37 14.19
C ARG A 198 -21.11 -10.43 15.31
N TRP A 199 -22.29 -10.99 15.65
CA TRP A 199 -22.39 -12.02 16.67
C TRP A 199 -21.59 -13.27 16.31
N LEU A 200 -21.66 -13.74 15.06
CA LEU A 200 -20.85 -14.85 14.56
C LEU A 200 -19.34 -14.55 14.61
N LEU A 201 -18.96 -13.33 14.26
CA LEU A 201 -17.57 -12.88 14.27
C LEU A 201 -16.99 -12.77 15.68
N HIS A 202 -17.81 -12.31 16.66
CA HIS A 202 -17.43 -12.33 18.08
C HIS A 202 -17.15 -13.73 18.61
N LEU A 203 -17.92 -14.74 18.22
CA LEU A 203 -17.65 -16.13 18.58
C LEU A 203 -16.30 -16.61 18.03
N GLY A 204 -15.81 -16.02 16.94
CA GLY A 204 -14.48 -16.26 16.36
C GLY A 204 -13.36 -15.40 16.96
N GLY A 205 -13.60 -14.66 18.07
CA GLY A 205 -12.60 -13.82 18.73
C GLY A 205 -12.28 -12.51 18.00
N ALA A 206 -13.17 -12.03 17.13
CA ALA A 206 -13.00 -10.74 16.44
C ALA A 206 -13.41 -9.58 17.37
N GLU A 207 -12.56 -8.56 17.43
CA GLU A 207 -12.91 -7.27 18.03
C GLU A 207 -13.75 -6.48 17.03
N THR A 208 -14.91 -5.98 17.45
CA THR A 208 -15.88 -5.30 16.58
C THR A 208 -16.22 -3.90 17.09
N ASP A 209 -15.21 -3.16 17.56
CA ASP A 209 -15.38 -1.77 18.00
C ASP A 209 -15.04 -0.81 16.86
N LYS A 210 -16.08 -0.28 16.21
CA LYS A 210 -15.97 0.72 15.15
C LYS A 210 -15.14 1.94 15.60
N ASN A 211 -15.35 2.42 16.83
CA ASN A 211 -14.69 3.63 17.32
C ASN A 211 -13.19 3.37 17.53
N GLU A 212 -12.85 2.18 18.05
CA GLU A 212 -11.45 1.76 18.13
C GLU A 212 -10.84 1.63 16.74
N GLY A 213 -11.56 1.06 15.78
CA GLY A 213 -11.14 1.00 14.38
C GLY A 213 -10.77 2.38 13.84
N VAL A 214 -11.65 3.36 14.01
CA VAL A 214 -11.41 4.75 13.58
C VAL A 214 -10.19 5.36 14.29
N ARG A 215 -10.04 5.15 15.61
CA ARG A 215 -8.86 5.64 16.36
C ARG A 215 -7.54 5.06 15.81
N ARG A 216 -7.50 3.76 15.48
CA ARG A 216 -6.32 3.12 14.90
C ARG A 216 -6.01 3.66 13.51
N LEU A 217 -7.03 3.85 12.67
CA LEU A 217 -6.85 4.50 11.38
C LEU A 217 -6.32 5.93 11.50
N GLN A 218 -6.77 6.69 12.51
CA GLN A 218 -6.26 8.05 12.79
C GLN A 218 -4.77 8.05 13.15
N LEU A 219 -4.28 7.05 13.90
CA LEU A 219 -2.84 6.92 14.19
C LEU A 219 -2.03 6.70 12.91
N THR A 220 -2.48 5.80 12.04
CA THR A 220 -1.82 5.61 10.73
C THR A 220 -1.91 6.86 9.87
N ALA A 221 -3.07 7.52 9.82
CA ALA A 221 -3.27 8.73 9.02
C ALA A 221 -2.36 9.90 9.43
N ALA A 222 -2.06 10.00 10.73
CA ALA A 222 -1.23 11.07 11.30
C ALA A 222 0.27 10.76 11.24
N HIS A 223 0.67 9.50 11.41
CA HIS A 223 2.06 9.15 11.68
C HIS A 223 2.59 8.00 10.79
N GLY A 224 1.74 7.30 10.03
CA GLY A 224 2.15 6.23 9.12
C GLY A 224 3.12 6.75 8.07
N ARG A 225 4.13 5.95 7.78
CA ARG A 225 5.15 6.30 6.80
C ARG A 225 4.67 6.04 5.37
N TYR A 226 4.11 4.86 5.15
CA TYR A 226 3.71 4.38 3.82
C TYR A 226 2.20 4.45 3.61
N LEU A 227 1.42 4.19 4.64
CA LEU A 227 -0.03 3.98 4.55
C LEU A 227 -0.87 5.19 5.01
N ALA A 228 -0.24 6.30 5.42
CA ALA A 228 -0.97 7.49 5.85
C ALA A 228 -1.99 8.01 4.81
N PRO A 229 -1.67 8.08 3.49
CA PRO A 229 -2.65 8.50 2.49
C PRO A 229 -3.83 7.53 2.37
N PHE A 230 -3.58 6.23 2.44
CA PHE A 230 -4.63 5.21 2.38
C PHE A 230 -5.52 5.26 3.63
N ALA A 231 -4.93 5.41 4.81
CA ALA A 231 -5.70 5.58 6.05
C ALA A 231 -6.58 6.83 6.02
N ARG A 232 -6.10 7.95 5.46
CA ARG A 232 -6.92 9.17 5.26
C ARG A 232 -8.08 8.94 4.30
N LEU A 233 -7.87 8.16 3.24
CA LEU A 233 -8.95 7.77 2.32
C LEU A 233 -10.02 6.95 3.05
N LEU A 234 -9.62 5.93 3.82
CA LEU A 234 -10.54 5.10 4.59
C LEU A 234 -11.30 5.90 5.65
N LEU A 235 -10.64 6.86 6.31
CA LEU A 235 -11.30 7.78 7.24
C LEU A 235 -12.30 8.71 6.55
N ALA A 236 -12.03 9.15 5.31
CA ALA A 236 -12.97 9.94 4.54
C ALA A 236 -14.24 9.12 4.21
N VAL A 237 -14.08 7.84 3.83
CA VAL A 237 -15.18 6.91 3.62
C VAL A 237 -15.97 6.68 4.92
N ALA A 238 -15.28 6.46 6.03
CA ALA A 238 -15.92 6.28 7.34
C ALA A 238 -16.73 7.52 7.73
N ALA A 239 -16.20 8.72 7.54
CA ALA A 239 -16.88 9.98 7.82
C ALA A 239 -18.14 10.16 6.93
N LEU A 240 -18.07 9.80 5.63
CA LEU A 240 -19.24 9.83 4.74
C LEU A 240 -20.35 8.90 5.21
N ARG A 241 -20.01 7.69 5.63
CA ARG A 241 -20.97 6.72 6.19
C ARG A 241 -21.60 7.21 7.49
N ASP A 242 -20.85 7.99 8.26
CA ASP A 242 -21.35 8.62 9.50
C ASP A 242 -22.01 9.98 9.27
N HIS A 243 -22.25 10.36 8.01
CA HIS A 243 -22.80 11.66 7.60
C HIS A 243 -21.98 12.89 8.05
N ASP A 244 -20.71 12.70 8.44
CA ASP A 244 -19.75 13.77 8.74
C ASP A 244 -19.08 14.27 7.44
N ARG A 245 -19.83 15.08 6.72
CA ARG A 245 -19.38 15.68 5.45
C ARG A 245 -18.16 16.59 5.64
N THR A 246 -18.05 17.26 6.77
CA THR A 246 -16.97 18.23 7.05
C THR A 246 -15.64 17.52 7.14
N THR A 247 -15.55 16.45 7.92
CA THR A 247 -14.36 15.62 8.04
C THR A 247 -13.99 14.97 6.71
N ALA A 248 -14.98 14.41 6.00
CA ALA A 248 -14.75 13.78 4.69
C ALA A 248 -14.17 14.78 3.68
N ARG A 249 -14.74 15.99 3.58
CA ARG A 249 -14.26 17.07 2.71
C ARG A 249 -12.84 17.48 3.06
N THR A 250 -12.52 17.63 4.35
CA THR A 250 -11.19 18.02 4.82
C THR A 250 -10.13 16.99 4.41
N LEU A 251 -10.42 15.71 4.61
CA LEU A 251 -9.51 14.61 4.27
C LEU A 251 -9.30 14.50 2.75
N LEU A 252 -10.38 14.51 1.96
CA LEU A 252 -10.29 14.42 0.49
C LEU A 252 -9.61 15.65 -0.12
N ALA A 253 -9.87 16.85 0.39
CA ALA A 253 -9.20 18.07 -0.05
C ALA A 253 -7.70 18.03 0.27
N GLY A 254 -7.31 17.46 1.41
CA GLY A 254 -5.91 17.22 1.75
C GLY A 254 -5.23 16.26 0.77
N LEU A 255 -5.85 15.12 0.51
CA LEU A 255 -5.35 14.11 -0.42
C LEU A 255 -5.26 14.65 -1.86
N SER A 256 -6.28 15.38 -2.33
CA SER A 256 -6.27 15.98 -3.67
C SER A 256 -5.15 17.01 -3.88
N ARG A 257 -4.79 17.76 -2.83
CA ARG A 257 -3.66 18.71 -2.90
C ARG A 257 -2.30 18.01 -2.87
N GLU A 258 -2.19 16.92 -2.10
CA GLU A 258 -0.94 16.17 -1.98
C GLU A 258 -0.65 15.29 -3.20
N PHE A 259 -1.72 14.75 -3.83
CA PHE A 259 -1.65 13.86 -4.98
C PHE A 259 -2.52 14.37 -6.14
N PRO A 260 -2.09 15.45 -6.82
CA PRO A 260 -2.91 16.16 -7.80
C PRO A 260 -3.24 15.36 -9.06
N ASN A 261 -2.44 14.35 -9.42
CA ASN A 261 -2.71 13.48 -10.57
C ASN A 261 -3.73 12.39 -10.25
N ASN A 262 -4.03 12.16 -8.98
CA ASN A 262 -5.06 11.22 -8.57
C ASN A 262 -6.43 11.90 -8.58
N LEU A 263 -7.13 11.75 -9.70
CA LEU A 263 -8.43 12.40 -9.92
C LEU A 263 -9.55 11.85 -9.02
N LEU A 264 -9.38 10.67 -8.41
CA LEU A 264 -10.36 10.09 -7.49
C LEU A 264 -10.71 11.07 -6.37
N TYR A 265 -9.70 11.62 -5.71
CA TYR A 265 -9.91 12.50 -4.55
C TYR A 265 -10.70 13.77 -4.89
N GLY A 266 -10.37 14.39 -6.04
CA GLY A 266 -11.08 15.59 -6.51
C GLY A 266 -12.51 15.29 -6.94
N ARG A 267 -12.75 14.17 -7.62
CA ARG A 267 -14.08 13.73 -8.04
C ARG A 267 -14.98 13.45 -6.84
N GLU A 268 -14.48 12.69 -5.86
CA GLU A 268 -15.25 12.37 -4.67
C GLU A 268 -15.52 13.62 -3.80
N LEU A 269 -14.54 14.53 -3.70
CA LEU A 269 -14.75 15.82 -3.04
C LEU A 269 -15.86 16.65 -3.68
N ALA A 270 -15.94 16.66 -5.03
CA ALA A 270 -16.98 17.39 -5.77
C ALA A 270 -18.37 16.78 -5.60
N ARG A 271 -18.50 15.49 -5.30
CA ARG A 271 -19.77 14.80 -5.05
C ARG A 271 -20.38 15.11 -3.67
N ILE A 272 -19.58 15.57 -2.72
CA ILE A 272 -20.06 15.90 -1.38
C ILE A 272 -20.74 17.28 -1.41
N PRO A 273 -22.05 17.38 -1.11
CA PRO A 273 -22.73 18.67 -1.04
C PRO A 273 -22.07 19.64 -0.05
N GLN A 274 -22.15 20.93 -0.35
CA GLN A 274 -21.65 21.99 0.54
C GLN A 274 -22.44 22.07 1.83
#